data_fca8c5c5075d545188760fac1fcf38ae
#
_entry.id   fca8c5c5075d545188760fac1fcf38ae
#
_cell.length_a   1.000
_cell.length_b   1.000
_cell.length_c   1.000
_cell.angle_alpha   90.00
_cell.angle_beta   90.00
_cell.angle_gamma   90.00
#
_symmetry.space_group_name_H-M   'P 1'
#
loop_
_entity.id
_entity.type
_entity.pdbx_description
1 polymer ?
#
loop_
_entity_poly.entity_id
_entity_poly.type
_entity_poly.pdbx_seq_one_letter_code
_entity_poly.pdbx_strand_id
1 'polypeptide(L)'
;MAAITRIKTKTPAPYPITAISVATHDTKTFRFALPENATLDMLPGDHLYVHTSINGKAVKRPYTPSSLPGTVGYFDLTIKRYETGVVSKYVHEQQVGDTVLMSGPNPGGHWVDGMAK
;
A
#
# COMPACT_ATOMS: atom_id res chain seq x y z
N MET A 1 -0.35 23.63 -17.58
CA MET A 1 -0.09 22.23 -17.25
C MET A 1 0.15 22.10 -15.76
N ALA A 2 -0.56 21.21 -15.11
CA ALA A 2 -0.41 21.04 -13.67
C ALA A 2 0.86 20.25 -13.37
N ALA A 3 1.56 20.63 -12.31
CA ALA A 3 2.73 19.91 -11.86
C ALA A 3 2.29 18.62 -11.18
N ILE A 4 3.12 17.59 -11.27
CA ILE A 4 2.87 16.33 -10.58
C ILE A 4 3.30 16.49 -9.13
N THR A 5 2.39 16.15 -8.21
CA THR A 5 2.68 16.15 -6.79
C THR A 5 3.23 14.76 -6.40
N ARG A 6 4.34 14.78 -5.68
CA ARG A 6 4.93 13.52 -5.19
C ARG A 6 4.57 13.36 -3.73
N ILE A 7 3.98 12.20 -3.40
CA ILE A 7 3.46 11.94 -2.06
C ILE A 7 4.39 11.03 -1.29
N LYS A 8 4.76 11.50 -0.10
CA LYS A 8 5.52 10.73 0.88
C LYS A 8 5.14 11.24 2.25
N THR A 9 4.66 10.37 3.11
CA THR A 9 4.22 10.79 4.45
C THR A 9 4.95 9.99 5.53
N LYS A 10 5.21 10.64 6.66
CA LYS A 10 5.77 9.98 7.83
C LYS A 10 4.68 9.39 8.69
N THR A 11 3.51 10.04 8.72
CA THR A 11 2.38 9.57 9.51
C THR A 11 1.35 8.94 8.60
N PRO A 12 0.54 8.00 9.12
CA PRO A 12 -0.47 7.37 8.27
C PRO A 12 -1.47 8.36 7.71
N ALA A 13 -1.77 8.19 6.43
CA ALA A 13 -2.78 8.99 5.74
C ALA A 13 -3.81 8.02 5.14
N PRO A 14 -5.08 8.43 5.00
CA PRO A 14 -6.11 7.56 4.45
C PRO A 14 -6.07 7.53 2.93
N TYR A 15 -6.18 6.33 2.36
CA TYR A 15 -6.25 6.16 0.91
C TYR A 15 -7.51 5.35 0.59
N PRO A 16 -8.41 5.86 -0.23
CA PRO A 16 -9.65 5.15 -0.55
C PRO A 16 -9.42 4.07 -1.60
N ILE A 17 -10.09 2.95 -1.42
CA ILE A 17 -10.08 1.86 -2.39
C ILE A 17 -11.07 2.20 -3.50
N THR A 18 -10.60 2.17 -4.75
CA THR A 18 -11.45 2.46 -5.91
C THR A 18 -11.76 1.23 -6.73
N ALA A 19 -10.95 0.19 -6.63
CA ALA A 19 -11.20 -1.05 -7.37
C ALA A 19 -10.54 -2.21 -6.65
N ILE A 20 -11.15 -3.38 -6.76
CA ILE A 20 -10.61 -4.63 -6.20
C ILE A 20 -10.77 -5.69 -7.28
N SER A 21 -9.69 -6.41 -7.57
CA SER A 21 -9.76 -7.54 -8.49
C SER A 21 -9.15 -8.77 -7.84
N VAL A 22 -9.70 -9.93 -8.18
CA VAL A 22 -9.23 -11.20 -7.64
C VAL A 22 -8.16 -11.75 -8.57
N ALA A 23 -6.97 -11.99 -8.02
CA ALA A 23 -5.88 -12.59 -8.79
C ALA A 23 -5.89 -14.11 -8.65
N THR A 24 -6.06 -14.60 -7.42
CA THR A 24 -6.20 -16.03 -7.14
C THR A 24 -7.18 -16.20 -5.99
N HIS A 25 -7.40 -17.43 -5.55
CA HIS A 25 -8.36 -17.70 -4.46
C HIS A 25 -8.02 -16.97 -3.17
N ASP A 26 -6.75 -16.62 -2.96
CA ASP A 26 -6.32 -15.96 -1.74
C ASP A 26 -5.55 -14.66 -1.98
N THR A 27 -5.50 -14.17 -3.20
CA THR A 27 -4.75 -12.96 -3.55
C THR A 27 -5.65 -11.99 -4.30
N LYS A 28 -5.66 -10.74 -3.86
CA LYS A 28 -6.42 -9.66 -4.50
C LYS A 28 -5.51 -8.48 -4.79
N THR A 29 -5.86 -7.74 -5.82
CA THR A 29 -5.22 -6.46 -6.12
C THR A 29 -6.19 -5.35 -5.73
N PHE A 30 -5.71 -4.44 -4.88
CA PHE A 30 -6.50 -3.30 -4.40
C PHE A 30 -5.94 -2.04 -5.04
N ARG A 31 -6.80 -1.27 -5.68
CA ARG A 31 -6.41 0.02 -6.25
C ARG A 31 -6.83 1.12 -5.31
N PHE A 32 -5.88 1.99 -4.98
CA PHE A 32 -6.09 3.11 -4.08
C PHE A 32 -5.95 4.41 -4.86
N ALA A 33 -6.85 5.36 -4.60
CA ALA A 33 -6.80 6.65 -5.25
C ALA A 33 -5.75 7.55 -4.63
N LEU A 34 -5.06 8.30 -5.48
CA LEU A 34 -4.24 9.42 -5.09
C LEU A 34 -4.95 10.70 -5.50
N PRO A 35 -4.59 11.83 -4.90
CA PRO A 35 -5.12 13.10 -5.36
C PRO A 35 -4.83 13.32 -6.85
N GLU A 36 -5.59 14.19 -7.48
CA GLU A 36 -5.39 14.49 -8.89
C GLU A 36 -3.96 14.97 -9.13
N ASN A 37 -3.35 14.47 -10.20
CA ASN A 37 -1.97 14.79 -10.58
C ASN A 37 -0.95 14.45 -9.50
N ALA A 38 -1.22 13.39 -8.72
CA ALA A 38 -0.27 12.94 -7.70
C ALA A 38 0.25 11.55 -8.01
N THR A 39 1.48 11.31 -7.59
CA THR A 39 2.12 9.99 -7.66
C THR A 39 2.83 9.75 -6.35
N LEU A 40 3.12 8.48 -6.05
CA LEU A 40 3.93 8.17 -4.87
C LEU A 40 5.39 8.54 -5.16
N ASP A 41 6.03 9.16 -4.18
CA ASP A 41 7.45 9.52 -4.29
C ASP A 41 8.28 8.29 -3.93
N MET A 42 8.46 7.41 -4.91
CA MET A 42 9.09 6.12 -4.66
C MET A 42 9.98 5.69 -5.82
N LEU A 43 10.94 4.84 -5.49
CA LEU A 43 11.77 4.11 -6.44
C LEU A 43 11.32 2.64 -6.45
N PRO A 44 11.69 1.87 -7.49
CA PRO A 44 11.36 0.45 -7.49
C PRO A 44 11.86 -0.23 -6.22
N GLY A 45 11.02 -1.04 -5.60
CA GLY A 45 11.36 -1.75 -4.38
C GLY A 45 11.01 -1.02 -3.09
N ASP A 46 10.66 0.26 -3.16
CA ASP A 46 10.20 0.98 -1.98
C ASP A 46 8.84 0.44 -1.54
N HIS A 47 8.52 0.64 -0.28
CA HIS A 47 7.29 0.10 0.27
C HIS A 47 6.50 1.13 1.06
N LEU A 48 5.20 0.87 1.16
CA LEU A 48 4.30 1.58 2.07
C LEU A 48 4.07 0.68 3.28
N TYR A 49 3.83 1.30 4.45
CA TYR A 49 3.33 0.56 5.59
C TYR A 49 1.81 0.70 5.64
N VAL A 50 1.13 -0.44 5.69
CA VAL A 50 -0.32 -0.46 5.96
C VAL A 50 -0.49 -0.53 7.47
N HIS A 51 -1.28 0.39 8.00
CA HIS A 51 -1.50 0.52 9.44
C HIS A 51 -2.92 0.10 9.79
N THR A 52 -3.06 -0.63 10.88
CA THR A 52 -4.36 -0.92 11.46
C THR A 52 -4.21 -1.10 12.95
N SER A 53 -5.31 -1.41 13.62
CA SER A 53 -5.31 -1.63 15.06
C SER A 53 -6.09 -2.90 15.34
N ILE A 54 -5.50 -3.81 16.09
CA ILE A 54 -6.12 -5.08 16.47
C ILE A 54 -6.11 -5.16 17.99
N ASN A 55 -7.29 -5.31 18.58
CA ASN A 55 -7.45 -5.40 20.04
C ASN A 55 -6.74 -4.25 20.75
N GLY A 56 -6.83 -3.04 20.18
CA GLY A 56 -6.25 -1.86 20.78
C GLY A 56 -4.76 -1.69 20.54
N LYS A 57 -4.14 -2.60 19.80
CA LYS A 57 -2.70 -2.51 19.52
C LYS A 57 -2.49 -2.09 18.07
N ALA A 58 -1.62 -1.10 17.87
CA ALA A 58 -1.24 -0.67 16.53
C ALA A 58 -0.38 -1.73 15.87
N VAL A 59 -0.71 -2.06 14.62
CA VAL A 59 0.01 -3.05 13.83
C VAL A 59 0.27 -2.46 12.46
N LYS A 60 1.47 -2.69 11.91
CA LYS A 60 1.76 -2.26 10.55
C LYS A 60 2.57 -3.34 9.83
N ARG A 61 2.43 -3.38 8.50
CA ARG A 61 3.18 -4.30 7.65
C ARG A 61 3.55 -3.60 6.35
N PRO A 62 4.73 -3.90 5.81
CA PRO A 62 5.17 -3.28 4.57
C PRO A 62 4.59 -3.99 3.36
N TYR A 63 4.22 -3.19 2.35
CA TYR A 63 3.78 -3.71 1.06
C TYR A 63 4.39 -2.85 -0.04
N THR A 64 4.95 -3.49 -1.05
CA THR A 64 5.47 -2.79 -2.22
C THR A 64 4.35 -2.69 -3.26
N PRO A 65 4.06 -1.48 -3.75
CA PRO A 65 3.05 -1.35 -4.80
C PRO A 65 3.36 -2.22 -6.00
N SER A 66 2.32 -2.84 -6.55
CA SER A 66 2.43 -3.64 -7.76
C SER A 66 2.29 -2.79 -9.02
N SER A 67 1.79 -1.56 -8.90
CA SER A 67 1.79 -0.60 -9.98
C SER A 67 3.20 -0.04 -10.18
N LEU A 68 3.48 0.49 -11.37
CA LEU A 68 4.81 1.03 -11.67
C LEU A 68 5.04 2.32 -10.90
N PRO A 69 6.28 2.55 -10.42
CA PRO A 69 6.63 3.85 -9.86
C PRO A 69 6.36 4.94 -10.89
N GLY A 70 5.86 6.07 -10.44
CA GLY A 70 5.50 7.18 -11.34
C GLY A 70 4.09 7.12 -11.85
N THR A 71 3.32 6.08 -11.53
CA THR A 71 1.91 6.01 -11.89
C THR A 71 1.17 7.16 -11.23
N VAL A 72 0.41 7.91 -12.02
CA VAL A 72 -0.30 9.12 -11.55
C VAL A 72 -1.76 8.80 -11.29
N GLY A 73 -2.27 9.27 -10.16
CA GLY A 73 -3.68 9.20 -9.81
C GLY A 73 -4.07 7.98 -9.00
N TYR A 74 -3.25 6.97 -8.94
CA TYR A 74 -3.55 5.76 -8.17
C TYR A 74 -2.29 4.93 -7.95
N PHE A 75 -2.39 3.97 -7.06
CA PHE A 75 -1.39 2.90 -6.93
C PHE A 75 -2.11 1.62 -6.55
N ASP A 76 -1.49 0.48 -6.85
CA ASP A 76 -2.06 -0.83 -6.58
C ASP A 76 -1.22 -1.58 -5.58
N LEU A 77 -1.89 -2.33 -4.69
CA LEU A 77 -1.25 -3.33 -3.83
C LEU A 77 -1.85 -4.68 -4.14
N THR A 78 -1.01 -5.66 -4.42
CA THR A 78 -1.43 -7.03 -4.61
C THR A 78 -1.09 -7.79 -3.35
N ILE A 79 -2.12 -8.24 -2.64
CA ILE A 79 -1.98 -8.76 -1.28
C ILE A 79 -2.55 -10.16 -1.19
N LYS A 80 -1.71 -11.08 -0.76
CA LYS A 80 -2.14 -12.44 -0.43
C LYS A 80 -2.68 -12.46 1.00
N ARG A 81 -3.80 -13.14 1.19
CA ARG A 81 -4.42 -13.28 2.50
C ARG A 81 -3.80 -14.50 3.20
N TYR A 82 -3.11 -14.25 4.29
CA TYR A 82 -2.51 -15.33 5.09
C TYR A 82 -3.44 -15.66 6.26
N GLU A 83 -3.54 -16.93 6.59
CA GLU A 83 -4.42 -17.37 7.68
C GLU A 83 -4.05 -16.71 9.00
N THR A 84 -2.76 -16.53 9.25
CA THR A 84 -2.28 -15.91 10.47
C THR A 84 -1.92 -14.44 10.28
N GLY A 85 -2.13 -13.90 9.09
CA GLY A 85 -1.73 -12.53 8.78
C GLY A 85 -2.79 -11.53 9.19
N VAL A 86 -2.53 -10.79 10.26
CA VAL A 86 -3.48 -9.82 10.79
C VAL A 86 -3.80 -8.74 9.78
N VAL A 87 -2.75 -8.13 9.20
CA VAL A 87 -2.94 -7.00 8.29
C VAL A 87 -3.49 -7.47 6.95
N SER A 88 -3.02 -8.60 6.41
CA SER A 88 -3.53 -9.08 5.14
C SER A 88 -5.02 -9.42 5.22
N LYS A 89 -5.46 -10.03 6.34
CA LYS A 89 -6.90 -10.30 6.54
C LYS A 89 -7.68 -9.00 6.64
N TYR A 90 -7.16 -8.03 7.38
CA TYR A 90 -7.82 -6.74 7.53
C TYR A 90 -8.07 -6.10 6.16
N VAL A 91 -7.04 -6.05 5.30
CA VAL A 91 -7.20 -5.42 3.99
C VAL A 91 -8.18 -6.21 3.13
N HIS A 92 -8.13 -7.54 3.17
CA HIS A 92 -9.04 -8.38 2.39
C HIS A 92 -10.50 -8.21 2.79
N GLU A 93 -10.78 -7.73 3.99
CA GLU A 93 -12.14 -7.46 4.46
C GLU A 93 -12.68 -6.12 4.01
N GLN A 94 -11.83 -5.28 3.42
CA GLN A 94 -12.24 -3.96 2.98
C GLN A 94 -12.95 -4.04 1.63
N GLN A 95 -13.76 -3.02 1.36
CA GLN A 95 -14.55 -2.94 0.14
C GLN A 95 -14.23 -1.64 -0.58
N VAL A 96 -14.64 -1.55 -1.84
CA VAL A 96 -14.53 -0.30 -2.60
C VAL A 96 -15.26 0.79 -1.82
N GLY A 97 -14.59 1.93 -1.64
CA GLY A 97 -15.08 3.04 -0.84
C GLY A 97 -14.51 3.11 0.55
N ASP A 98 -13.98 2.00 1.07
CA ASP A 98 -13.30 2.03 2.36
C ASP A 98 -11.93 2.68 2.21
N THR A 99 -11.39 3.20 3.31
CA THR A 99 -10.05 3.78 3.33
C THR A 99 -9.12 2.90 4.14
N VAL A 100 -7.85 2.91 3.75
CA VAL A 100 -6.80 2.20 4.46
C VAL A 100 -5.70 3.21 4.81
N LEU A 101 -5.24 3.17 6.05
CA LEU A 101 -4.20 4.07 6.51
C LEU A 101 -2.83 3.55 6.09
N MET A 102 -2.04 4.40 5.45
CA MET A 102 -0.69 4.02 5.00
C MET A 102 0.28 5.17 5.18
N SER A 103 1.53 4.82 5.42
CA SER A 103 2.62 5.80 5.50
C SER A 103 3.74 5.41 4.54
N GLY A 104 4.57 6.38 4.19
CA GLY A 104 5.67 6.21 3.24
C GLY A 104 5.38 6.88 1.93
N PRO A 105 5.99 6.45 0.83
CA PRO A 105 6.87 5.26 0.71
C PRO A 105 8.20 5.39 1.44
N ASN A 106 8.76 4.26 1.82
CA ASN A 106 10.05 4.15 2.47
C ASN A 106 11.00 3.31 1.63
N PRO A 107 12.30 3.60 1.69
CA PRO A 107 13.28 2.77 0.97
C PRO A 107 13.20 1.33 1.47
N GLY A 108 13.11 0.40 0.55
CA GLY A 108 12.98 -1.00 0.94
C GLY A 108 13.67 -1.97 0.02
N GLY A 109 14.17 -1.47 -1.12
CA GLY A 109 14.77 -2.34 -2.10
C GLY A 109 16.28 -2.50 -1.98
N HIS A 110 16.88 -1.87 -0.99
CA HIS A 110 18.33 -1.81 -0.87
C HIS A 110 18.80 -2.88 0.07
N TRP A 111 18.75 -4.11 -0.40
CA TRP A 111 19.23 -5.23 0.39
C TRP A 111 20.73 -5.21 0.43
N VAL A 112 21.28 -5.24 1.65
CA VAL A 112 22.70 -5.49 1.83
C VAL A 112 22.84 -6.87 2.44
N ASP A 113 24.05 -7.38 2.43
CA ASP A 113 24.31 -8.70 3.00
C ASP A 113 23.83 -8.74 4.43
N GLY A 114 23.07 -9.77 4.75
CA GLY A 114 22.54 -9.93 6.08
C GLY A 114 21.18 -9.31 6.29
N MET A 115 20.66 -8.55 5.34
CA MET A 115 19.35 -7.94 5.43
C MET A 115 18.25 -8.78 4.82
N ALA A 116 18.58 -9.85 4.19
CA ALA A 116 17.61 -10.68 3.53
C ALA A 116 16.60 -11.16 4.55
N LYS A 117 15.39 -10.67 4.47
CA LYS A 117 14.29 -11.02 5.34
C LYS A 117 14.59 -12.03 6.40
#